data_0884f8b244f8039e888761de61039610
#
_entry.id   0884f8b244f8039e888761de61039610
#
_cell.length_a   1.000
_cell.length_b   1.000
_cell.length_c   1.000
_cell.angle_alpha   90.00
_cell.angle_beta   90.00
_cell.angle_gamma   90.00
#
_symmetry.space_group_name_H-M   'P 1'
#
loop_
_entity.id
_entity.type
_entity.pdbx_description
1 polymer ?
#
loop_
_entity_poly.entity_id
_entity_poly.type
_entity_poly.pdbx_seq_one_letter_code
_entity_poly.pdbx_strand_id
1 'polypeptide(L)'
;MTALRTSAGWRVLDGFGGSVRALSRSVCPTSVDELAEVFAAAKAERLNVSFRGAGRSYGDASLNTGQLAVDGRGMRRILAFDRETGVIEVEGGASIADVWRRTLPEGWWPAVVPGTMFPTLAGCVAMNIHGKNCFKVGPIGDHVLELNLLTAAGERMTLSREQDPELFRAVIGGLGLLGAVTRVKLQLKHVDSGQLRVRPVVVRTLEQMFEAFVERLPHSDYLVGWVDCFAGGPALGRGLVHQANHLSPAEDPNGRETLAVARQDLPPTIFGVPKSLLWMFLKPFNNDTGMKFVNSIKYAMPEPVGKDGAYRDSHAGFAFLLDYVPDWRLSYGDAGFIQVQLFVPDANARQAFREALQVCQKRGMVSYLGVFKRHRADDYLLSHGLDGWSLALDFKVPRDARRLWDTAADLTRLVLEAGGTFYPAKDQVVDARSFARAFGERFTRFRDWRRRMDPDDLFANDQARRLGLA
;
A
#
# COMPACT_ATOMS: atom_id res chain seq x y z
N MET A 1 -28.49 -14.57 24.18
CA MET A 1 -28.06 -15.25 22.94
C MET A 1 -27.30 -14.23 22.14
N THR A 2 -26.05 -14.50 21.91
CA THR A 2 -24.99 -13.56 21.50
C THR A 2 -25.26 -12.90 20.14
N ALA A 3 -25.05 -11.58 20.02
CA ALA A 3 -25.21 -10.76 18.81
C ALA A 3 -24.50 -11.35 17.57
N LEU A 4 -23.44 -12.15 17.73
CA LEU A 4 -22.74 -12.82 16.63
C LEU A 4 -23.57 -13.91 15.94
N ARG A 5 -24.52 -14.55 16.61
CA ARG A 5 -25.31 -15.64 16.00
C ARG A 5 -26.32 -15.17 14.95
N THR A 6 -26.73 -13.90 15.03
CA THR A 6 -27.73 -13.32 14.13
C THR A 6 -27.13 -12.47 13.00
N SER A 7 -25.89 -11.98 13.13
CA SER A 7 -25.27 -11.04 12.17
C SER A 7 -24.03 -11.58 11.45
N ALA A 8 -23.33 -12.58 11.99
CA ALA A 8 -22.10 -13.09 11.41
C ALA A 8 -22.36 -14.27 10.47
N GLY A 9 -22.15 -14.05 9.17
CA GLY A 9 -22.19 -15.08 8.15
C GLY A 9 -20.79 -15.58 7.75
N TRP A 10 -20.69 -16.86 7.36
CA TRP A 10 -19.48 -17.39 6.76
C TRP A 10 -19.27 -16.83 5.36
N ARG A 11 -18.07 -16.31 5.10
CA ARG A 11 -17.67 -15.74 3.80
C ARG A 11 -16.29 -16.21 3.42
N VAL A 12 -16.08 -16.45 2.13
CA VAL A 12 -14.74 -16.59 1.57
C VAL A 12 -14.19 -15.19 1.33
N LEU A 13 -13.11 -14.87 2.03
CA LEU A 13 -12.36 -13.62 1.90
C LEU A 13 -11.06 -13.91 1.17
N ASP A 14 -10.63 -13.01 0.30
CA ASP A 14 -9.37 -13.11 -0.46
C ASP A 14 -8.41 -11.98 -0.13
N GLY A 15 -7.12 -12.23 -0.23
CA GLY A 15 -6.11 -11.18 -0.37
C GLY A 15 -6.25 -10.50 -1.73
N PHE A 16 -5.79 -9.26 -1.87
CA PHE A 16 -5.91 -8.52 -3.14
C PHE A 16 -5.25 -9.25 -4.31
N GLY A 17 -4.12 -9.95 -4.07
CA GLY A 17 -3.46 -10.76 -5.09
C GLY A 17 -4.25 -11.97 -5.59
N GLY A 18 -5.30 -12.38 -4.87
CA GLY A 18 -6.14 -13.52 -5.21
C GLY A 18 -5.50 -14.90 -4.99
N SER A 19 -4.24 -14.94 -4.56
CA SER A 19 -3.45 -16.16 -4.34
C SER A 19 -3.71 -16.84 -3.00
N VAL A 20 -4.31 -16.13 -2.03
CA VAL A 20 -4.73 -16.68 -0.73
C VAL A 20 -6.18 -16.33 -0.46
N ARG A 21 -6.87 -17.29 0.16
CA ARG A 21 -8.28 -17.15 0.55
C ARG A 21 -8.49 -17.78 1.92
N ALA A 22 -9.42 -17.22 2.68
CA ALA A 22 -9.82 -17.72 3.99
C ALA A 22 -11.35 -17.82 4.08
N LEU A 23 -11.85 -18.90 4.62
CA LEU A 23 -13.23 -18.97 5.06
C LEU A 23 -13.31 -18.40 6.49
N SER A 24 -13.98 -17.27 6.66
CA SER A 24 -14.08 -16.55 7.93
C SER A 24 -15.54 -16.22 8.24
N ARG A 25 -15.88 -16.13 9.51
CA ARG A 25 -17.11 -15.44 9.92
C ARG A 25 -16.90 -13.94 9.73
N SER A 26 -17.88 -13.22 9.20
CA SER A 26 -17.73 -11.79 8.94
C SER A 26 -18.88 -11.00 9.53
N VAL A 27 -18.53 -9.88 10.20
CA VAL A 27 -19.47 -8.89 10.76
C VAL A 27 -19.05 -7.49 10.28
N CYS A 28 -20.01 -6.57 10.21
CA CYS A 28 -19.79 -5.20 9.77
C CYS A 28 -20.43 -4.22 10.77
N PRO A 29 -19.76 -3.91 11.90
CA PRO A 29 -20.28 -2.98 12.89
C PRO A 29 -20.34 -1.55 12.30
N THR A 30 -21.37 -0.80 12.70
CA THR A 30 -21.63 0.56 12.25
C THR A 30 -21.31 1.62 13.30
N SER A 31 -20.98 1.18 14.51
CA SER A 31 -20.58 2.03 15.63
C SER A 31 -19.49 1.41 16.47
N VAL A 32 -18.82 2.23 17.30
CA VAL A 32 -17.79 1.77 18.22
C VAL A 32 -18.40 0.91 19.34
N ASP A 33 -19.64 1.17 19.72
CA ASP A 33 -20.36 0.37 20.73
C ASP A 33 -20.65 -1.03 20.19
N GLU A 34 -21.20 -1.14 18.96
CA GLU A 34 -21.36 -2.45 18.31
C GLU A 34 -20.04 -3.20 18.15
N LEU A 35 -18.94 -2.49 17.86
CA LEU A 35 -17.62 -3.10 17.76
C LEU A 35 -17.15 -3.66 19.13
N ALA A 36 -17.40 -2.93 20.21
CA ALA A 36 -17.08 -3.42 21.57
C ALA A 36 -17.92 -4.66 21.92
N GLU A 37 -19.20 -4.70 21.55
CA GLU A 37 -20.04 -5.89 21.72
C GLU A 37 -19.53 -7.08 20.91
N VAL A 38 -19.04 -6.84 19.68
CA VAL A 38 -18.39 -7.87 18.85
C VAL A 38 -17.16 -8.45 19.55
N PHE A 39 -16.32 -7.61 20.19
CA PHE A 39 -15.16 -8.09 20.93
C PHE A 39 -15.55 -8.95 22.14
N ALA A 40 -16.53 -8.50 22.92
CA ALA A 40 -17.04 -9.28 24.07
C ALA A 40 -17.60 -10.64 23.62
N ALA A 41 -18.35 -10.66 22.54
CA ALA A 41 -18.93 -11.87 21.99
C ALA A 41 -17.86 -12.81 21.40
N ALA A 42 -16.82 -12.27 20.71
CA ALA A 42 -15.70 -13.05 20.21
C ALA A 42 -14.93 -13.73 21.34
N LYS A 43 -14.64 -13.01 22.44
CA LYS A 43 -14.02 -13.57 23.64
C LYS A 43 -14.86 -14.71 24.23
N ALA A 44 -16.18 -14.53 24.40
CA ALA A 44 -17.07 -15.54 24.90
C ALA A 44 -17.11 -16.81 24.04
N GLU A 45 -16.97 -16.67 22.72
CA GLU A 45 -16.93 -17.78 21.76
C GLU A 45 -15.50 -18.29 21.52
N ARG A 46 -14.49 -17.73 22.15
CA ARG A 46 -13.05 -18.04 21.96
C ARG A 46 -12.60 -17.90 20.52
N LEU A 47 -13.06 -16.85 19.84
CA LEU A 47 -12.67 -16.50 18.48
C LEU A 47 -11.64 -15.37 18.51
N ASN A 48 -10.62 -15.49 17.66
CA ASN A 48 -9.77 -14.35 17.36
C ASN A 48 -10.47 -13.40 16.37
N VAL A 49 -10.11 -12.13 16.44
CA VAL A 49 -10.64 -11.05 15.61
C VAL A 49 -9.56 -10.52 14.70
N SER A 50 -9.83 -10.43 13.41
CA SER A 50 -9.05 -9.63 12.47
C SER A 50 -9.84 -8.44 11.96
N PHE A 51 -9.13 -7.39 11.54
CA PHE A 51 -9.75 -6.23 10.90
C PHE A 51 -9.55 -6.29 9.39
N ARG A 52 -10.64 -6.06 8.65
CA ARG A 52 -10.64 -5.95 7.20
C ARG A 52 -11.25 -4.62 6.79
N GLY A 53 -10.44 -3.79 6.11
CA GLY A 53 -10.95 -2.62 5.38
C GLY A 53 -11.42 -3.02 3.99
N ALA A 54 -10.94 -2.33 2.96
CA ALA A 54 -11.29 -2.62 1.56
C ALA A 54 -10.55 -3.85 0.96
N GLY A 55 -9.82 -4.63 1.75
CA GLY A 55 -9.11 -5.83 1.30
C GLY A 55 -8.02 -5.55 0.25
N ARG A 56 -7.26 -4.45 0.41
CA ARG A 56 -6.24 -4.01 -0.57
C ARG A 56 -4.82 -4.46 -0.22
N SER A 57 -4.60 -5.14 0.91
CA SER A 57 -3.36 -5.89 1.17
C SER A 57 -3.28 -7.10 0.26
N TYR A 58 -2.09 -7.37 -0.30
CA TYR A 58 -1.92 -8.36 -1.37
C TYR A 58 -2.05 -9.79 -0.87
N GLY A 59 -1.53 -10.08 0.32
CA GLY A 59 -1.55 -11.39 0.95
C GLY A 59 -2.61 -11.56 2.03
N ASP A 60 -2.20 -12.17 3.12
CA ASP A 60 -3.00 -12.71 4.22
C ASP A 60 -3.28 -11.72 5.37
N ALA A 61 -2.86 -10.46 5.26
CA ALA A 61 -2.94 -9.46 6.33
C ALA A 61 -4.35 -9.14 6.85
N SER A 62 -5.38 -9.36 6.05
CA SER A 62 -6.77 -9.10 6.42
C SER A 62 -7.64 -10.38 6.39
N LEU A 63 -7.00 -11.55 6.45
CA LEU A 63 -7.63 -12.86 6.47
C LEU A 63 -7.56 -13.45 7.87
N ASN A 64 -8.54 -14.30 8.23
CA ASN A 64 -8.59 -14.94 9.54
C ASN A 64 -9.29 -16.30 9.42
N THR A 65 -8.57 -17.30 8.98
CA THR A 65 -9.09 -18.64 8.65
C THR A 65 -9.78 -19.28 9.84
N GLY A 66 -11.07 -19.63 9.68
CA GLY A 66 -11.87 -20.26 10.71
C GLY A 66 -12.30 -19.34 11.87
N GLN A 67 -11.96 -18.06 11.83
CA GLN A 67 -12.13 -17.10 12.90
C GLN A 67 -13.02 -15.92 12.45
N LEU A 68 -13.08 -14.84 13.24
CA LEU A 68 -13.92 -13.68 13.00
C LEU A 68 -13.15 -12.58 12.26
N ALA A 69 -13.69 -12.11 11.15
CA ALA A 69 -13.21 -10.94 10.40
C ALA A 69 -14.20 -9.78 10.55
N VAL A 70 -13.75 -8.67 11.12
CA VAL A 70 -14.52 -7.44 11.26
C VAL A 70 -14.30 -6.57 10.04
N ASP A 71 -15.37 -6.34 9.26
CA ASP A 71 -15.37 -5.37 8.16
C ASP A 71 -15.54 -3.96 8.72
N GLY A 72 -14.46 -3.19 8.74
CA GLY A 72 -14.44 -1.82 9.29
C GLY A 72 -15.17 -0.78 8.44
N ARG A 73 -15.64 -1.12 7.23
CA ARG A 73 -16.27 -0.17 6.30
C ARG A 73 -17.66 0.30 6.74
N GLY A 74 -18.25 -0.31 7.77
CA GLY A 74 -19.49 0.17 8.40
C GLY A 74 -19.32 1.55 9.05
N MET A 75 -18.13 1.89 9.54
CA MET A 75 -17.79 3.16 10.18
C MET A 75 -16.96 4.02 9.22
N ARG A 76 -17.58 4.81 8.33
CA ARG A 76 -16.88 5.55 7.26
C ARG A 76 -17.25 7.03 7.15
N ARG A 77 -17.81 7.62 8.19
CA ARG A 77 -18.19 9.03 8.18
C ARG A 77 -16.98 9.95 8.18
N ILE A 78 -17.10 11.09 7.49
CA ILE A 78 -16.23 12.25 7.70
C ILE A 78 -16.85 13.04 8.86
N LEU A 79 -16.09 13.17 9.95
CA LEU A 79 -16.58 13.73 11.20
C LEU A 79 -16.40 15.25 11.25
N ALA A 80 -15.22 15.73 10.82
CA ALA A 80 -14.89 17.14 10.73
C ALA A 80 -13.88 17.40 9.60
N PHE A 81 -13.92 18.60 9.05
CA PHE A 81 -12.91 19.09 8.11
C PHE A 81 -12.76 20.60 8.30
N ASP A 82 -11.57 20.98 8.74
CA ASP A 82 -11.16 22.38 8.85
C ASP A 82 -10.50 22.82 7.53
N ARG A 83 -11.14 23.77 6.85
CA ARG A 83 -10.69 24.28 5.54
C ARG A 83 -9.51 25.26 5.65
N GLU A 84 -9.29 25.84 6.82
CA GLU A 84 -8.20 26.79 7.03
C GLU A 84 -6.89 26.07 7.31
N THR A 85 -6.93 25.07 8.16
CA THR A 85 -5.74 24.31 8.57
C THR A 85 -5.49 23.05 7.75
N GLY A 86 -6.51 22.56 7.00
CA GLY A 86 -6.43 21.30 6.25
C GLY A 86 -6.44 20.07 7.14
N VAL A 87 -6.95 20.16 8.35
CA VAL A 87 -7.10 19.03 9.26
C VAL A 87 -8.44 18.35 8.99
N ILE A 88 -8.41 17.05 8.72
CA ILE A 88 -9.61 16.24 8.58
C ILE A 88 -9.67 15.16 9.65
N GLU A 89 -10.89 14.88 10.10
CA GLU A 89 -11.19 13.83 11.06
C GLU A 89 -12.23 12.89 10.49
N VAL A 90 -11.91 11.59 10.47
CA VAL A 90 -12.73 10.57 9.83
C VAL A 90 -12.82 9.31 10.68
N GLU A 91 -13.90 8.55 10.51
CA GLU A 91 -13.96 7.19 11.00
C GLU A 91 -12.98 6.28 10.25
N GLY A 92 -12.48 5.23 10.90
CA GLY A 92 -11.43 4.36 10.37
C GLY A 92 -11.77 3.65 9.06
N GLY A 93 -13.05 3.43 8.78
CA GLY A 93 -13.55 2.81 7.55
C GLY A 93 -13.69 3.75 6.36
N ALA A 94 -13.52 5.08 6.53
CA ALA A 94 -13.47 6.01 5.41
C ALA A 94 -12.27 5.69 4.51
N SER A 95 -12.46 5.75 3.19
CA SER A 95 -11.41 5.47 2.21
C SER A 95 -10.60 6.74 1.86
N ILE A 96 -9.44 6.57 1.26
CA ILE A 96 -8.69 7.67 0.64
C ILE A 96 -9.57 8.40 -0.38
N ALA A 97 -10.43 7.67 -1.12
CA ALA A 97 -11.37 8.26 -2.07
C ALA A 97 -12.40 9.17 -1.39
N ASP A 98 -12.94 8.77 -0.24
CA ASP A 98 -13.90 9.60 0.51
C ASP A 98 -13.21 10.89 0.99
N VAL A 99 -11.94 10.80 1.43
CA VAL A 99 -11.17 11.96 1.89
C VAL A 99 -10.91 12.94 0.74
N TRP A 100 -10.21 12.53 -0.33
CA TRP A 100 -9.81 13.48 -1.36
C TRP A 100 -11.00 14.08 -2.12
N ARG A 101 -12.07 13.33 -2.34
CA ARG A 101 -13.29 13.85 -2.98
C ARG A 101 -13.97 14.95 -2.14
N ARG A 102 -13.85 14.84 -0.82
CA ARG A 102 -14.39 15.87 0.10
C ARG A 102 -13.49 17.09 0.16
N THR A 103 -12.17 16.92 0.10
CA THR A 103 -11.24 17.97 0.47
C THR A 103 -10.57 18.68 -0.71
N LEU A 104 -10.41 18.00 -1.86
CA LEU A 104 -9.75 18.59 -3.03
C LEU A 104 -10.47 19.83 -3.58
N PRO A 105 -11.82 19.91 -3.65
CA PRO A 105 -12.51 21.11 -4.08
C PRO A 105 -12.21 22.35 -3.23
N GLU A 106 -11.74 22.13 -2.00
CA GLU A 106 -11.34 23.18 -1.05
C GLU A 106 -9.81 23.43 -1.05
N GLY A 107 -9.07 22.86 -2.03
CA GLY A 107 -7.62 23.01 -2.15
C GLY A 107 -6.79 22.08 -1.25
N TRP A 108 -7.33 20.95 -0.78
CA TRP A 108 -6.61 20.06 0.11
C TRP A 108 -6.54 18.62 -0.43
N TRP A 109 -5.34 18.06 -0.45
CA TRP A 109 -5.05 16.71 -0.93
C TRP A 109 -4.44 15.86 0.19
N PRO A 110 -4.75 14.55 0.32
CA PRO A 110 -4.04 13.69 1.26
C PRO A 110 -2.54 13.71 1.00
N ALA A 111 -1.75 14.03 2.03
CA ALA A 111 -0.31 14.20 1.88
C ALA A 111 0.41 12.96 1.34
N VAL A 112 -0.08 11.77 1.71
CA VAL A 112 0.42 10.46 1.27
C VAL A 112 -0.73 9.60 0.80
N VAL A 113 -0.64 9.06 -0.42
CA VAL A 113 -1.61 8.13 -0.99
C VAL A 113 -0.91 6.93 -1.63
N PRO A 114 -1.51 5.72 -1.53
CA PRO A 114 -1.00 4.54 -2.24
C PRO A 114 -1.42 4.57 -3.71
N GLY A 115 -1.06 3.55 -4.49
CA GLY A 115 -1.40 3.45 -5.91
C GLY A 115 -2.88 3.20 -6.25
N THR A 116 -3.75 3.10 -5.25
CA THR A 116 -5.21 2.93 -5.37
C THR A 116 -5.92 3.77 -4.31
N MET A 117 -7.09 4.32 -4.65
CA MET A 117 -7.85 5.20 -3.76
C MET A 117 -8.77 4.48 -2.77
N PHE A 118 -8.91 3.18 -2.86
CA PHE A 118 -9.90 2.41 -2.10
C PHE A 118 -9.49 1.93 -0.70
N PRO A 119 -8.21 1.92 -0.25
CA PRO A 119 -7.88 1.56 1.11
C PRO A 119 -8.59 2.46 2.13
N THR A 120 -9.01 1.85 3.24
CA THR A 120 -9.59 2.57 4.38
C THR A 120 -8.50 3.25 5.22
N LEU A 121 -8.82 4.35 5.91
CA LEU A 121 -7.83 5.10 6.70
C LEU A 121 -7.25 4.25 7.84
N ALA A 122 -8.07 3.45 8.56
CA ALA A 122 -7.56 2.52 9.56
C ALA A 122 -6.60 1.49 8.93
N GLY A 123 -6.92 0.97 7.73
CA GLY A 123 -6.03 0.07 6.99
C GLY A 123 -4.73 0.77 6.54
N CYS A 124 -4.82 2.02 6.12
CA CYS A 124 -3.65 2.84 5.77
C CYS A 124 -2.72 3.05 6.97
N VAL A 125 -3.28 3.36 8.14
CA VAL A 125 -2.54 3.52 9.39
C VAL A 125 -1.94 2.19 9.84
N ALA A 126 -2.73 1.11 9.85
CA ALA A 126 -2.29 -0.21 10.30
C ALA A 126 -1.12 -0.76 9.46
N MET A 127 -1.01 -0.34 8.19
CA MET A 127 0.06 -0.74 7.28
C MET A 127 1.11 0.36 7.08
N ASN A 128 0.95 1.51 7.72
CA ASN A 128 1.80 2.70 7.53
C ASN A 128 2.10 2.93 6.04
N ILE A 129 1.04 3.14 5.22
CA ILE A 129 1.17 3.19 3.77
C ILE A 129 2.15 4.26 3.30
N HIS A 130 2.78 3.99 2.16
CA HIS A 130 3.69 4.90 1.49
C HIS A 130 3.19 5.32 0.09
N GLY A 131 3.57 6.52 -0.34
CA GLY A 131 3.26 7.09 -1.65
C GLY A 131 4.45 7.06 -2.63
N LYS A 132 4.35 7.92 -3.67
CA LYS A 132 5.42 8.22 -4.62
C LYS A 132 6.32 9.37 -4.12
N ASN A 133 6.04 9.91 -2.95
CA ASN A 133 6.66 11.08 -2.32
C ASN A 133 7.30 10.77 -0.95
N CYS A 134 7.41 9.49 -0.59
CA CYS A 134 7.92 9.07 0.74
C CYS A 134 9.35 9.54 1.03
N PHE A 135 10.16 9.76 0.01
CA PHE A 135 11.50 10.35 0.17
C PHE A 135 11.45 11.76 0.78
N LYS A 136 10.39 12.51 0.52
CA LYS A 136 10.21 13.91 0.93
C LYS A 136 9.34 14.03 2.20
N VAL A 137 8.18 13.38 2.20
CA VAL A 137 7.15 13.59 3.22
C VAL A 137 6.98 12.43 4.19
N GLY A 138 7.64 11.29 3.96
CA GLY A 138 7.50 10.08 4.76
C GLY A 138 6.22 9.29 4.47
N PRO A 139 5.91 8.29 5.30
CA PRO A 139 4.69 7.50 5.22
C PRO A 139 3.48 8.24 5.80
N ILE A 140 2.28 7.63 5.70
CA ILE A 140 1.05 8.26 6.21
C ILE A 140 1.11 8.58 7.71
N GLY A 141 1.81 7.77 8.51
CA GLY A 141 1.94 7.95 9.95
C GLY A 141 2.53 9.31 10.33
N ASP A 142 3.37 9.90 9.47
CA ASP A 142 3.96 11.22 9.71
C ASP A 142 2.93 12.35 9.63
N HIS A 143 1.79 12.10 9.01
CA HIS A 143 0.69 13.05 8.83
C HIS A 143 -0.50 12.76 9.73
N VAL A 144 -0.49 11.65 10.48
CA VAL A 144 -1.50 11.36 11.50
C VAL A 144 -1.23 12.24 12.72
N LEU A 145 -2.22 13.03 13.11
CA LEU A 145 -2.18 13.90 14.29
C LEU A 145 -2.67 13.16 15.54
N GLU A 146 -3.76 12.40 15.38
CA GLU A 146 -4.45 11.72 16.48
C GLU A 146 -5.14 10.45 15.97
N LEU A 147 -5.20 9.45 16.84
CA LEU A 147 -5.94 8.21 16.64
C LEU A 147 -6.88 7.93 17.82
N ASN A 148 -8.08 7.42 17.54
CA ASN A 148 -8.87 6.76 18.56
C ASN A 148 -8.78 5.25 18.37
N LEU A 149 -8.41 4.57 19.45
CA LEU A 149 -8.22 3.12 19.52
C LEU A 149 -9.27 2.51 20.45
N LEU A 150 -9.90 1.43 20.00
CA LEU A 150 -10.68 0.54 20.86
C LEU A 150 -9.80 -0.68 21.17
N THR A 151 -9.49 -0.87 22.47
CA THR A 151 -8.60 -1.95 22.95
C THR A 151 -9.32 -3.29 23.02
N ALA A 152 -8.57 -4.38 23.24
CA ALA A 152 -9.13 -5.70 23.48
C ALA A 152 -10.01 -5.75 24.74
N ALA A 153 -9.76 -4.88 25.72
CA ALA A 153 -10.58 -4.74 26.93
C ALA A 153 -11.88 -3.95 26.70
N GLY A 154 -12.08 -3.36 25.51
CA GLY A 154 -13.22 -2.49 25.21
C GLY A 154 -13.02 -1.03 25.66
N GLU A 155 -11.82 -0.66 26.08
CA GLU A 155 -11.47 0.70 26.47
C GLU A 155 -11.25 1.58 25.23
N ARG A 156 -11.62 2.86 25.33
CA ARG A 156 -11.39 3.86 24.28
C ARG A 156 -10.21 4.72 24.69
N MET A 157 -9.19 4.72 23.84
CA MET A 157 -7.98 5.52 24.05
C MET A 157 -7.85 6.55 22.92
N THR A 158 -7.33 7.73 23.25
CA THR A 158 -6.87 8.72 22.28
C THR A 158 -5.35 8.76 22.31
N LEU A 159 -4.73 8.61 21.16
CA LEU A 159 -3.28 8.51 21.02
C LEU A 159 -2.78 9.62 20.06
N SER A 160 -1.69 10.27 20.43
CA SER A 160 -1.00 11.24 19.58
C SER A 160 0.51 11.19 19.80
N ARG A 161 1.24 12.11 19.18
CA ARG A 161 2.68 12.27 19.44
C ARG A 161 2.98 12.84 20.83
N GLU A 162 2.01 13.54 21.42
CA GLU A 162 2.07 14.13 22.76
C GLU A 162 1.44 13.23 23.82
N GLN A 163 0.41 12.46 23.43
CA GLN A 163 -0.34 11.57 24.33
C GLN A 163 -0.05 10.11 23.95
N ASP A 164 0.60 9.36 24.84
CA ASP A 164 1.04 7.98 24.66
C ASP A 164 1.90 7.77 23.40
N PRO A 165 2.99 8.54 23.21
CA PRO A 165 3.77 8.56 21.96
C PRO A 165 4.36 7.20 21.58
N GLU A 166 4.70 6.35 22.52
CA GLU A 166 5.24 5.02 22.23
C GLU A 166 4.16 4.08 21.69
N LEU A 167 2.98 4.07 22.31
CA LEU A 167 1.84 3.28 21.84
C LEU A 167 1.35 3.82 20.48
N PHE A 168 1.29 5.14 20.31
CA PHE A 168 0.97 5.76 19.03
C PHE A 168 1.87 5.24 17.90
N ARG A 169 3.20 5.19 18.14
CA ARG A 169 4.16 4.65 17.16
C ARG A 169 4.03 3.14 16.96
N ALA A 170 3.61 2.40 17.99
CA ALA A 170 3.39 0.97 17.88
C ALA A 170 2.12 0.61 17.09
N VAL A 171 1.05 1.41 17.22
CA VAL A 171 -0.22 1.22 16.50
C VAL A 171 -0.07 1.50 15.01
N ILE A 172 0.69 2.55 14.63
CA ILE A 172 0.98 2.86 13.24
C ILE A 172 1.93 1.80 12.65
N GLY A 173 1.50 1.12 11.60
CA GLY A 173 2.21 -0.04 11.05
C GLY A 173 2.02 -1.32 11.86
N GLY A 174 1.23 -1.32 12.94
CA GLY A 174 1.05 -2.44 13.87
C GLY A 174 0.05 -3.51 13.41
N LEU A 175 -0.31 -3.56 12.13
CA LEU A 175 -1.15 -4.58 11.50
C LEU A 175 -2.55 -4.73 12.14
N GLY A 176 -3.00 -3.77 12.96
CA GLY A 176 -4.25 -3.88 13.72
C GLY A 176 -4.19 -4.84 14.89
N LEU A 177 -3.00 -5.18 15.40
CA LEU A 177 -2.82 -6.18 16.46
C LEU A 177 -2.83 -5.60 17.89
N LEU A 178 -2.87 -4.26 18.02
CA LEU A 178 -2.90 -3.58 19.33
C LEU A 178 -4.27 -2.98 19.64
N GLY A 179 -5.24 -3.08 18.73
CA GLY A 179 -6.58 -2.54 18.85
C GLY A 179 -7.17 -2.11 17.54
N ALA A 180 -8.46 -1.77 17.55
CA ALA A 180 -9.16 -1.23 16.39
C ALA A 180 -8.98 0.30 16.30
N VAL A 181 -8.41 0.79 15.23
CA VAL A 181 -8.39 2.22 14.91
C VAL A 181 -9.78 2.62 14.44
N THR A 182 -10.52 3.33 15.30
CA THR A 182 -11.92 3.72 15.06
C THR A 182 -12.04 5.10 14.45
N ARG A 183 -11.06 5.98 14.68
CA ARG A 183 -11.01 7.35 14.17
C ARG A 183 -9.58 7.77 13.86
N VAL A 184 -9.41 8.55 12.80
CA VAL A 184 -8.12 9.11 12.36
C VAL A 184 -8.28 10.62 12.16
N LYS A 185 -7.40 11.40 12.77
CA LYS A 185 -7.23 12.83 12.51
C LYS A 185 -5.96 13.03 11.70
N LEU A 186 -6.08 13.60 10.50
CA LEU A 186 -5.03 13.64 9.50
C LEU A 186 -4.76 15.08 9.05
N GLN A 187 -3.49 15.46 8.93
CA GLN A 187 -3.05 16.67 8.26
C GLN A 187 -3.01 16.44 6.76
N LEU A 188 -3.70 17.28 6.01
CA LEU A 188 -3.68 17.31 4.55
C LEU A 188 -2.63 18.30 4.04
N LYS A 189 -2.31 18.19 2.75
CA LYS A 189 -1.43 19.10 2.02
C LYS A 189 -2.27 20.10 1.24
N HIS A 190 -1.99 21.39 1.39
CA HIS A 190 -2.58 22.42 0.54
C HIS A 190 -2.06 22.31 -0.91
N VAL A 191 -2.96 22.46 -1.89
CA VAL A 191 -2.67 22.44 -3.32
C VAL A 191 -3.45 23.55 -4.03
N ASP A 192 -2.78 24.26 -4.93
CA ASP A 192 -3.36 25.40 -5.68
C ASP A 192 -4.05 24.95 -6.97
N SER A 193 -3.69 23.78 -7.48
CA SER A 193 -4.19 23.20 -8.73
C SER A 193 -4.56 21.74 -8.53
N GLY A 194 -5.61 21.28 -9.23
CA GLY A 194 -5.97 19.87 -9.35
C GLY A 194 -5.04 19.07 -10.28
N GLN A 195 -4.01 19.71 -10.85
CA GLN A 195 -3.07 19.10 -11.78
C GLN A 195 -1.65 19.10 -11.26
N LEU A 196 -0.87 18.17 -11.79
CA LEU A 196 0.57 18.05 -11.62
C LEU A 196 1.27 18.26 -12.96
N ARG A 197 2.48 18.82 -12.94
CA ARG A 197 3.40 18.76 -14.07
C ARG A 197 4.21 17.48 -13.96
N VAL A 198 4.13 16.61 -14.97
CA VAL A 198 4.81 15.32 -15.02
C VAL A 198 5.89 15.35 -16.11
N ARG A 199 7.12 14.95 -15.75
CA ARG A 199 8.25 14.79 -16.67
C ARG A 199 8.69 13.35 -16.70
N PRO A 200 8.45 12.62 -17.79
CA PRO A 200 8.97 11.28 -17.99
C PRO A 200 10.45 11.33 -18.37
N VAL A 201 11.23 10.40 -17.85
CA VAL A 201 12.66 10.23 -18.16
C VAL A 201 12.93 8.79 -18.52
N VAL A 202 13.46 8.54 -19.70
CA VAL A 202 13.87 7.20 -20.15
C VAL A 202 15.24 6.89 -19.57
N VAL A 203 15.38 5.74 -18.92
CA VAL A 203 16.64 5.22 -18.39
C VAL A 203 16.95 3.87 -19.04
N ARG A 204 18.24 3.64 -19.36
CA ARG A 204 18.69 2.49 -20.13
C ARG A 204 19.21 1.35 -19.28
N THR A 205 19.57 1.64 -18.01
CA THR A 205 20.14 0.68 -17.07
C THR A 205 19.66 0.95 -15.66
N LEU A 206 19.87 0.01 -14.76
CA LEU A 206 19.60 0.17 -13.33
C LEU A 206 20.42 1.32 -12.72
N GLU A 207 21.67 1.49 -13.13
CA GLU A 207 22.52 2.58 -12.66
C GLU A 207 21.93 3.94 -13.03
N GLN A 208 21.52 4.10 -14.28
CA GLN A 208 20.84 5.33 -14.73
C GLN A 208 19.51 5.56 -14.00
N MET A 209 18.79 4.48 -13.59
CA MET A 209 17.61 4.62 -12.75
C MET A 209 17.95 5.29 -11.40
N PHE A 210 18.99 4.83 -10.71
CA PHE A 210 19.45 5.45 -9.47
C PHE A 210 19.95 6.88 -9.69
N GLU A 211 20.74 7.13 -10.71
CA GLU A 211 21.28 8.46 -11.06
C GLU A 211 20.16 9.44 -11.34
N ALA A 212 19.18 9.05 -12.17
CA ALA A 212 18.02 9.88 -12.49
C ALA A 212 17.19 10.24 -11.25
N PHE A 213 17.08 9.33 -10.29
CA PHE A 213 16.44 9.63 -9.02
C PHE A 213 17.26 10.62 -8.19
N VAL A 214 18.54 10.35 -7.96
CA VAL A 214 19.42 11.20 -7.15
C VAL A 214 19.44 12.64 -7.69
N GLU A 215 19.55 12.82 -9.01
CA GLU A 215 19.51 14.13 -9.66
C GLU A 215 18.19 14.88 -9.41
N ARG A 216 17.06 14.15 -9.40
CA ARG A 216 15.71 14.76 -9.37
C ARG A 216 15.10 14.89 -7.98
N LEU A 217 15.56 14.10 -7.01
CA LEU A 217 15.02 14.13 -5.63
C LEU A 217 14.85 15.55 -5.05
N PRO A 218 15.87 16.46 -5.17
CA PRO A 218 15.75 17.80 -4.57
C PRO A 218 14.66 18.67 -5.20
N HIS A 219 14.29 18.37 -6.45
CA HIS A 219 13.40 19.19 -7.26
C HIS A 219 12.05 18.52 -7.54
N SER A 220 11.70 17.48 -6.78
CA SER A 220 10.50 16.69 -7.00
C SER A 220 9.55 16.76 -5.83
N ASP A 221 8.25 16.79 -6.12
CA ASP A 221 7.23 16.48 -5.14
C ASP A 221 6.93 14.98 -5.13
N TYR A 222 6.91 14.36 -6.30
CA TYR A 222 6.71 12.91 -6.47
C TYR A 222 7.75 12.35 -7.43
N LEU A 223 8.22 11.13 -7.14
CA LEU A 223 9.15 10.42 -7.99
C LEU A 223 8.87 8.93 -7.94
N VAL A 224 8.71 8.30 -9.11
CA VAL A 224 8.48 6.86 -9.22
C VAL A 224 9.14 6.32 -10.47
N GLY A 225 9.80 5.16 -10.35
CA GLY A 225 10.37 4.43 -11.48
C GLY A 225 9.51 3.22 -11.85
N TRP A 226 9.35 3.00 -13.13
CA TRP A 226 8.91 1.74 -13.69
C TRP A 226 10.12 1.00 -14.28
N VAL A 227 10.27 -0.28 -13.94
CA VAL A 227 11.40 -1.12 -14.37
C VAL A 227 10.89 -2.21 -15.31
N ASP A 228 11.51 -2.33 -16.49
CA ASP A 228 11.34 -3.48 -17.38
C ASP A 228 12.16 -4.66 -16.86
N CYS A 229 11.52 -5.56 -16.11
CA CYS A 229 12.17 -6.71 -15.50
C CYS A 229 12.60 -7.79 -16.52
N PHE A 230 12.10 -7.72 -17.76
CA PHE A 230 12.50 -8.64 -18.84
C PHE A 230 13.79 -8.23 -19.56
N ALA A 231 14.22 -6.99 -19.41
CA ALA A 231 15.48 -6.51 -19.97
C ALA A 231 16.66 -7.08 -19.20
N GLY A 232 17.62 -7.66 -19.89
CA GLY A 232 18.80 -8.29 -19.29
C GLY A 232 20.10 -7.79 -19.89
N GLY A 233 21.24 -8.33 -19.45
CA GLY A 233 22.57 -7.93 -19.89
C GLY A 233 22.84 -6.45 -19.69
N PRO A 234 23.33 -5.72 -20.72
CA PRO A 234 23.61 -4.29 -20.61
C PRO A 234 22.38 -3.41 -20.34
N ALA A 235 21.16 -3.91 -20.62
CA ALA A 235 19.91 -3.20 -20.44
C ALA A 235 19.19 -3.57 -19.14
N LEU A 236 19.81 -4.33 -18.25
CA LEU A 236 19.21 -4.72 -16.97
C LEU A 236 18.74 -3.49 -16.19
N GLY A 237 17.46 -3.49 -15.79
CA GLY A 237 16.86 -2.39 -15.02
C GLY A 237 16.52 -1.14 -15.83
N ARG A 238 16.53 -1.21 -17.18
CA ARG A 238 16.00 -0.11 -18.01
C ARG A 238 14.56 0.20 -17.63
N GLY A 239 14.11 1.42 -17.84
CA GLY A 239 12.76 1.79 -17.48
C GLY A 239 12.42 3.26 -17.72
N LEU A 240 11.42 3.73 -17.00
CA LEU A 240 10.93 5.10 -17.03
C LEU A 240 10.89 5.67 -15.62
N VAL A 241 11.37 6.89 -15.42
CA VAL A 241 11.21 7.66 -14.19
C VAL A 241 10.18 8.76 -14.45
N HIS A 242 9.16 8.84 -13.61
CA HIS A 242 8.17 9.91 -13.64
C HIS A 242 8.42 10.85 -12.47
N GLN A 243 8.89 12.04 -12.79
CA GLN A 243 8.98 13.15 -11.86
C GLN A 243 7.69 13.96 -11.94
N ALA A 244 7.06 14.27 -10.80
CA ALA A 244 5.91 15.15 -10.82
C ALA A 244 6.02 16.23 -9.73
N ASN A 245 5.48 17.43 -10.07
CA ASN A 245 5.47 18.59 -9.20
C ASN A 245 4.09 19.22 -9.16
N HIS A 246 3.73 19.75 -8.00
CA HIS A 246 2.56 20.61 -7.85
C HIS A 246 2.72 21.86 -8.70
N LEU A 247 1.61 22.36 -9.23
CA LEU A 247 1.58 23.61 -9.96
C LEU A 247 1.27 24.76 -9.00
N SER A 248 2.02 25.86 -9.13
CA SER A 248 1.72 27.12 -8.47
C SER A 248 0.59 27.87 -9.17
N PRO A 249 -0.04 28.89 -8.54
CA PRO A 249 -1.05 29.74 -9.19
C PRO A 249 -0.54 30.43 -10.47
N ALA A 250 0.75 30.75 -10.54
CA ALA A 250 1.36 31.33 -11.74
C ALA A 250 1.46 30.34 -12.90
N GLU A 251 1.65 29.04 -12.61
CA GLU A 251 1.76 27.98 -13.59
C GLU A 251 0.41 27.41 -14.04
N ASP A 252 -0.62 27.57 -13.20
CA ASP A 252 -1.99 27.19 -13.51
C ASP A 252 -2.97 28.27 -13.02
N PRO A 253 -3.18 29.35 -13.77
CA PRO A 253 -4.08 30.43 -13.40
C PRO A 253 -5.55 30.00 -13.17
N ASN A 254 -5.95 28.89 -13.80
CA ASN A 254 -7.29 28.30 -13.68
C ASN A 254 -7.29 27.10 -12.70
N GLY A 255 -6.31 26.99 -11.82
CA GLY A 255 -6.11 25.86 -10.91
C GLY A 255 -7.35 25.50 -10.09
N ARG A 256 -8.13 26.50 -9.66
CA ARG A 256 -9.37 26.27 -8.92
C ARG A 256 -10.42 25.45 -9.68
N GLU A 257 -10.52 25.62 -11.00
CA GLU A 257 -11.46 24.83 -11.81
C GLU A 257 -11.04 23.37 -11.88
N THR A 258 -9.72 23.11 -11.86
CA THR A 258 -9.18 21.77 -11.94
C THR A 258 -9.28 21.00 -10.63
N LEU A 259 -9.50 21.67 -9.48
CA LEU A 259 -9.77 21.06 -8.18
C LEU A 259 -11.14 20.35 -8.12
N ALA A 260 -12.06 20.63 -9.04
CA ALA A 260 -13.36 19.97 -9.09
C ALA A 260 -13.21 18.44 -9.25
N VAL A 261 -13.98 17.66 -8.48
CA VAL A 261 -13.92 16.18 -8.50
C VAL A 261 -14.09 15.63 -9.91
N ALA A 262 -15.02 16.19 -10.70
CA ALA A 262 -15.26 15.76 -12.10
C ALA A 262 -14.04 15.93 -13.02
N ARG A 263 -13.09 16.81 -12.67
CA ARG A 263 -11.82 16.99 -13.40
C ARG A 263 -10.74 15.98 -12.99
N GLN A 264 -11.00 15.21 -11.94
CA GLN A 264 -10.11 14.17 -11.41
C GLN A 264 -10.54 12.76 -11.85
N ASP A 265 -11.75 12.62 -12.39
CA ASP A 265 -12.26 11.32 -12.80
C ASP A 265 -11.39 10.70 -13.88
N LEU A 266 -10.98 9.47 -13.63
CA LEU A 266 -10.30 8.66 -14.62
C LEU A 266 -11.24 8.41 -15.81
N PRO A 267 -10.76 8.47 -17.08
CA PRO A 267 -11.63 8.29 -18.24
C PRO A 267 -12.44 6.99 -18.14
N PRO A 268 -13.73 6.97 -18.46
CA PRO A 268 -14.59 5.79 -18.33
C PRO A 268 -14.26 4.70 -19.36
N THR A 269 -13.60 5.08 -20.45
CA THR A 269 -13.19 4.18 -21.54
C THR A 269 -11.72 4.38 -21.87
N ILE A 270 -11.08 3.35 -22.41
CA ILE A 270 -9.73 3.42 -23.04
C ILE A 270 -9.88 2.86 -24.45
N PHE A 271 -9.50 3.63 -25.47
CA PHE A 271 -9.72 3.30 -26.89
C PHE A 271 -11.17 2.91 -27.21
N GLY A 272 -12.14 3.57 -26.57
CA GLY A 272 -13.58 3.27 -26.75
C GLY A 272 -14.09 2.03 -26.00
N VAL A 273 -13.22 1.26 -25.36
CA VAL A 273 -13.58 0.09 -24.57
C VAL A 273 -13.89 0.50 -23.13
N PRO A 274 -15.01 0.10 -22.53
CA PRO A 274 -15.28 0.29 -21.11
C PRO A 274 -14.16 -0.29 -20.25
N LYS A 275 -13.66 0.49 -19.29
CA LYS A 275 -12.55 0.07 -18.41
C LYS A 275 -12.80 -1.24 -17.69
N SER A 276 -14.06 -1.51 -17.29
CA SER A 276 -14.46 -2.74 -16.60
C SER A 276 -14.21 -4.02 -17.43
N LEU A 277 -14.04 -3.90 -18.74
CA LEU A 277 -13.78 -5.03 -19.64
C LEU A 277 -12.31 -5.16 -20.02
N LEU A 278 -11.48 -4.17 -19.74
CA LEU A 278 -10.08 -4.15 -20.20
C LEU A 278 -9.24 -5.30 -19.64
N TRP A 279 -9.52 -5.75 -18.41
CA TRP A 279 -8.81 -6.90 -17.84
C TRP A 279 -8.96 -8.18 -18.67
N MET A 280 -10.09 -8.36 -19.39
CA MET A 280 -10.29 -9.50 -20.30
C MET A 280 -9.34 -9.45 -21.49
N PHE A 281 -9.08 -8.26 -22.02
CA PHE A 281 -8.11 -8.05 -23.11
C PHE A 281 -6.66 -8.18 -22.63
N LEU A 282 -6.38 -7.89 -21.34
CA LEU A 282 -5.05 -8.10 -20.76
C LEU A 282 -4.76 -9.58 -20.48
N LYS A 283 -5.80 -10.38 -20.21
CA LYS A 283 -5.65 -11.79 -19.79
C LYS A 283 -4.83 -12.66 -20.77
N PRO A 284 -5.01 -12.59 -22.11
CA PRO A 284 -4.19 -13.33 -23.06
C PRO A 284 -2.70 -12.94 -23.03
N PHE A 285 -2.39 -11.68 -22.73
CA PHE A 285 -1.03 -11.17 -22.64
C PHE A 285 -0.38 -11.40 -21.28
N ASN A 286 -1.13 -11.83 -20.27
CA ASN A 286 -0.63 -12.05 -18.91
C ASN A 286 0.13 -13.39 -18.81
N ASN A 287 1.21 -13.49 -19.57
CA ASN A 287 2.22 -14.55 -19.60
C ASN A 287 3.57 -13.92 -19.99
N ASP A 288 4.67 -14.68 -19.84
CA ASP A 288 6.02 -14.12 -20.01
C ASP A 288 6.23 -13.51 -21.40
N THR A 289 5.80 -14.16 -22.47
CA THR A 289 5.95 -13.64 -23.83
C THR A 289 5.13 -12.38 -24.04
N GLY A 290 3.87 -12.40 -23.64
CA GLY A 290 2.97 -11.24 -23.74
C GLY A 290 3.45 -10.05 -22.92
N MET A 291 3.87 -10.29 -21.67
CA MET A 291 4.35 -9.21 -20.80
C MET A 291 5.71 -8.67 -21.22
N LYS A 292 6.60 -9.51 -21.76
CA LYS A 292 7.83 -9.04 -22.40
C LYS A 292 7.55 -8.11 -23.58
N PHE A 293 6.56 -8.46 -24.42
CA PHE A 293 6.12 -7.63 -25.53
C PHE A 293 5.51 -6.30 -25.05
N VAL A 294 4.59 -6.35 -24.07
CA VAL A 294 3.96 -5.15 -23.48
C VAL A 294 5.00 -4.22 -22.87
N ASN A 295 5.96 -4.76 -22.09
CA ASN A 295 7.03 -3.96 -21.50
C ASN A 295 7.96 -3.35 -22.55
N SER A 296 8.25 -4.08 -23.64
CA SER A 296 9.06 -3.56 -24.74
C SER A 296 8.37 -2.41 -25.46
N ILE A 297 7.05 -2.51 -25.71
CA ILE A 297 6.26 -1.42 -26.31
C ILE A 297 6.25 -0.22 -25.35
N LYS A 298 5.92 -0.43 -24.09
CA LYS A 298 5.88 0.66 -23.09
C LYS A 298 7.21 1.41 -23.02
N TYR A 299 8.33 0.70 -23.08
CA TYR A 299 9.66 1.31 -23.07
C TYR A 299 9.96 2.08 -24.36
N ALA A 300 9.55 1.57 -25.53
CA ALA A 300 9.83 2.14 -26.84
C ALA A 300 8.90 3.30 -27.22
N MET A 301 7.69 3.36 -26.66
CA MET A 301 6.73 4.42 -26.95
C MET A 301 7.00 5.64 -26.06
N PRO A 302 7.42 6.77 -26.65
CA PRO A 302 7.57 8.01 -25.87
C PRO A 302 6.21 8.48 -25.39
N GLU A 303 6.16 8.95 -24.15
CA GLU A 303 4.97 9.62 -23.64
C GLU A 303 4.81 10.97 -24.35
N PRO A 304 3.56 11.38 -24.70
CA PRO A 304 3.32 12.65 -25.36
C PRO A 304 3.63 13.78 -24.37
N VAL A 305 4.68 14.55 -24.66
CA VAL A 305 5.12 15.70 -23.86
C VAL A 305 5.03 16.99 -24.66
N GLY A 306 4.81 18.09 -23.98
CA GLY A 306 4.87 19.43 -24.56
C GLY A 306 6.31 19.85 -24.92
N LYS A 307 6.46 21.09 -25.39
CA LYS A 307 7.77 21.67 -25.76
C LYS A 307 8.75 21.74 -24.59
N ASP A 308 8.23 21.79 -23.35
CA ASP A 308 9.02 21.83 -22.10
C ASP A 308 9.41 20.43 -21.59
N GLY A 309 9.12 19.37 -22.37
CA GLY A 309 9.41 17.99 -21.98
C GLY A 309 8.52 17.46 -20.84
N ALA A 310 7.35 18.07 -20.61
CA ALA A 310 6.40 17.69 -19.59
C ALA A 310 4.97 17.57 -20.13
N TYR A 311 4.11 16.89 -19.38
CA TYR A 311 2.66 16.90 -19.61
C TYR A 311 1.93 17.22 -18.29
N ARG A 312 0.66 17.55 -18.39
CA ARG A 312 -0.20 17.72 -17.21
C ARG A 312 -1.04 16.49 -16.96
N ASP A 313 -1.14 16.07 -15.70
CA ASP A 313 -2.02 14.99 -15.26
C ASP A 313 -2.77 15.42 -14.01
N SER A 314 -3.97 14.88 -13.80
CA SER A 314 -4.71 15.12 -12.58
C SER A 314 -4.02 14.45 -11.37
N HIS A 315 -4.28 14.95 -10.15
CA HIS A 315 -3.79 14.27 -8.93
C HIS A 315 -4.24 12.82 -8.89
N ALA A 316 -5.53 12.55 -9.18
CA ALA A 316 -6.06 11.19 -9.17
C ALA A 316 -5.45 10.33 -10.28
N GLY A 317 -5.26 10.87 -11.49
CA GLY A 317 -4.64 10.18 -12.61
C GLY A 317 -3.23 9.76 -12.29
N PHE A 318 -2.40 10.68 -11.83
CA PHE A 318 -1.02 10.38 -11.48
C PHE A 318 -0.90 9.46 -10.24
N ALA A 319 -1.73 9.68 -9.19
CA ALA A 319 -1.63 8.93 -7.94
C ALA A 319 -2.11 7.48 -8.08
N PHE A 320 -3.29 7.26 -8.70
CA PHE A 320 -4.03 6.01 -8.61
C PHE A 320 -3.94 5.15 -9.89
N LEU A 321 -2.73 4.90 -10.35
CA LEU A 321 -2.47 4.13 -11.57
C LEU A 321 -3.08 2.72 -11.56
N LEU A 322 -3.25 2.11 -10.37
CA LEU A 322 -3.87 0.79 -10.24
C LEU A 322 -5.39 0.82 -10.44
N ASP A 323 -6.01 2.00 -10.43
CA ASP A 323 -7.45 2.15 -10.63
C ASP A 323 -7.82 2.48 -12.09
N TYR A 324 -6.81 2.65 -12.97
CA TYR A 324 -7.05 2.89 -14.40
C TYR A 324 -7.80 1.75 -15.08
N VAL A 325 -7.46 0.51 -14.73
CA VAL A 325 -8.16 -0.68 -15.20
C VAL A 325 -8.80 -1.36 -14.00
N PRO A 326 -10.12 -1.17 -13.77
CA PRO A 326 -10.81 -1.91 -12.71
C PRO A 326 -10.59 -3.42 -12.86
N ASP A 327 -10.45 -4.10 -11.74
CA ASP A 327 -10.31 -5.56 -11.69
C ASP A 327 -9.14 -6.14 -12.51
N TRP A 328 -8.11 -5.34 -12.83
CA TRP A 328 -6.93 -5.78 -13.57
C TRP A 328 -6.29 -7.06 -12.98
N ARG A 329 -6.44 -7.28 -11.66
CA ARG A 329 -5.98 -8.49 -10.97
C ARG A 329 -6.56 -9.78 -11.55
N LEU A 330 -7.77 -9.75 -12.11
CA LEU A 330 -8.44 -10.91 -12.72
C LEU A 330 -7.72 -11.39 -13.98
N SER A 331 -6.90 -10.54 -14.61
CA SER A 331 -6.08 -10.94 -15.76
C SER A 331 -5.02 -11.99 -15.37
N TYR A 332 -4.64 -12.09 -14.09
CA TYR A 332 -3.70 -13.09 -13.59
C TYR A 332 -4.32 -14.49 -13.46
N GLY A 333 -5.65 -14.61 -13.57
CA GLY A 333 -6.41 -15.87 -13.46
C GLY A 333 -6.66 -16.26 -12.00
N ASP A 334 -7.16 -17.49 -11.80
CA ASP A 334 -7.68 -17.97 -10.50
C ASP A 334 -6.61 -18.16 -9.43
N ALA A 335 -5.37 -18.46 -9.85
CA ALA A 335 -4.23 -18.57 -8.94
C ALA A 335 -3.70 -17.21 -8.48
N GLY A 336 -4.08 -16.11 -9.16
CA GLY A 336 -3.71 -14.77 -8.81
C GLY A 336 -2.22 -14.46 -8.97
N PHE A 337 -1.75 -13.54 -8.15
CA PHE A 337 -0.35 -13.10 -8.13
C PHE A 337 0.09 -12.77 -6.71
N ILE A 338 1.40 -12.69 -6.51
CA ILE A 338 2.02 -12.18 -5.29
C ILE A 338 2.88 -10.96 -5.62
N GLN A 339 3.09 -10.09 -4.65
CA GLN A 339 4.08 -9.04 -4.76
C GLN A 339 5.16 -9.24 -3.71
N VAL A 340 6.43 -9.18 -4.13
CA VAL A 340 7.58 -9.11 -3.24
C VAL A 340 8.14 -7.69 -3.35
N GLN A 341 8.10 -6.93 -2.27
CA GLN A 341 8.66 -5.58 -2.23
C GLN A 341 9.89 -5.56 -1.33
N LEU A 342 11.04 -5.39 -1.95
CA LEU A 342 12.33 -5.28 -1.29
C LEU A 342 12.52 -3.85 -0.81
N PHE A 343 12.83 -3.66 0.47
CA PHE A 343 13.28 -2.40 1.04
C PHE A 343 14.73 -2.56 1.47
N VAL A 344 15.64 -1.79 0.89
CA VAL A 344 17.08 -1.97 1.08
C VAL A 344 17.72 -0.62 1.39
N PRO A 345 18.62 -0.54 2.41
CA PRO A 345 19.38 0.66 2.71
C PRO A 345 20.15 1.18 1.50
N ASP A 346 20.33 2.50 1.42
CA ASP A 346 20.95 3.17 0.27
C ASP A 346 22.29 2.55 -0.13
N ALA A 347 23.14 2.26 0.84
CA ALA A 347 24.48 1.72 0.60
C ALA A 347 24.49 0.37 -0.16
N ASN A 348 23.45 -0.46 0.01
CA ASN A 348 23.41 -1.83 -0.52
C ASN A 348 22.39 -2.00 -1.66
N ALA A 349 21.56 -0.98 -1.93
CA ALA A 349 20.41 -1.11 -2.83
C ALA A 349 20.80 -1.41 -4.28
N ARG A 350 21.86 -0.79 -4.81
CA ARG A 350 22.32 -0.99 -6.20
C ARG A 350 22.68 -2.45 -6.47
N GLN A 351 23.47 -3.04 -5.57
CA GLN A 351 23.85 -4.44 -5.69
C GLN A 351 22.65 -5.37 -5.48
N ALA A 352 21.90 -5.18 -4.40
CA ALA A 352 20.77 -6.04 -4.06
C ALA A 352 19.70 -6.06 -5.17
N PHE A 353 19.37 -4.93 -5.78
CA PHE A 353 18.38 -4.88 -6.85
C PHE A 353 18.88 -5.47 -8.16
N ARG A 354 20.18 -5.33 -8.46
CA ARG A 354 20.80 -6.02 -9.59
C ARG A 354 20.70 -7.52 -9.43
N GLU A 355 21.10 -8.04 -8.27
CA GLU A 355 21.04 -9.46 -7.95
C GLU A 355 19.60 -9.98 -7.95
N ALA A 356 18.65 -9.23 -7.39
CA ALA A 356 17.24 -9.60 -7.39
C ALA A 356 16.67 -9.77 -8.81
N LEU A 357 16.94 -8.82 -9.72
CA LEU A 357 16.51 -8.93 -11.11
C LEU A 357 17.18 -10.11 -11.83
N GLN A 358 18.47 -10.35 -11.58
CA GLN A 358 19.21 -11.47 -12.16
C GLN A 358 18.70 -12.83 -11.63
N VAL A 359 18.41 -12.94 -10.34
CA VAL A 359 17.83 -14.15 -9.73
C VAL A 359 16.48 -14.46 -10.36
N CYS A 360 15.60 -13.47 -10.49
CA CYS A 360 14.30 -13.63 -11.13
C CYS A 360 14.44 -14.14 -12.58
N GLN A 361 15.33 -13.55 -13.37
CA GLN A 361 15.60 -13.96 -14.75
C GLN A 361 16.21 -15.36 -14.82
N LYS A 362 17.20 -15.67 -14.00
CA LYS A 362 17.86 -16.98 -13.96
C LYS A 362 16.89 -18.10 -13.59
N ARG A 363 15.96 -17.83 -12.66
CA ARG A 363 14.94 -18.80 -12.27
C ARG A 363 13.75 -18.87 -13.24
N GLY A 364 13.69 -17.99 -14.26
CA GLY A 364 12.55 -17.87 -15.16
C GLY A 364 11.25 -17.45 -14.43
N MET A 365 11.39 -16.67 -13.38
CA MET A 365 10.29 -16.06 -12.63
C MET A 365 10.44 -14.53 -12.72
N VAL A 366 10.15 -13.99 -13.92
CA VAL A 366 10.29 -12.57 -14.19
C VAL A 366 9.06 -11.83 -13.71
N SER A 367 9.26 -10.71 -13.00
CA SER A 367 8.19 -9.84 -12.58
C SER A 367 7.54 -9.15 -13.78
N TYR A 368 6.20 -9.08 -13.77
CA TYR A 368 5.44 -8.41 -14.83
C TYR A 368 5.36 -6.90 -14.63
N LEU A 369 5.53 -6.44 -13.41
CA LEU A 369 5.56 -5.02 -13.04
C LEU A 369 6.66 -4.77 -12.00
N GLY A 370 7.67 -3.99 -12.37
CA GLY A 370 8.69 -3.49 -11.45
C GLY A 370 8.41 -2.02 -11.07
N VAL A 371 8.32 -1.71 -9.78
CA VAL A 371 8.15 -0.33 -9.29
C VAL A 371 9.29 0.05 -8.37
N PHE A 372 9.97 1.14 -8.72
CA PHE A 372 11.15 1.64 -8.03
C PHE A 372 10.84 2.94 -7.29
N LYS A 373 11.26 3.06 -6.03
CA LYS A 373 11.04 4.25 -5.19
C LYS A 373 12.19 4.51 -4.23
N ARG A 374 12.33 5.79 -3.84
CA ARG A 374 13.18 6.25 -2.74
C ARG A 374 12.33 6.47 -1.50
N HIS A 375 12.87 6.15 -0.33
CA HIS A 375 12.22 6.31 0.98
C HIS A 375 13.14 7.06 1.94
N ARG A 376 12.56 7.66 2.97
CA ARG A 376 13.27 8.10 4.16
C ARG A 376 12.94 7.18 5.34
N ALA A 377 13.80 7.17 6.34
CA ALA A 377 13.57 6.43 7.58
C ALA A 377 12.37 7.01 8.36
N ASP A 378 11.72 6.14 9.11
CA ASP A 378 10.72 6.48 10.12
C ASP A 378 10.99 5.74 11.45
N ASP A 379 10.22 6.05 12.50
CA ASP A 379 10.42 5.53 13.87
C ASP A 379 9.30 4.57 14.35
N TYR A 380 8.45 4.07 13.42
CA TYR A 380 7.38 3.13 13.75
C TYR A 380 7.91 1.70 13.85
N LEU A 381 7.39 0.90 14.82
CA LEU A 381 7.99 -0.39 15.19
C LEU A 381 8.02 -1.42 14.07
N LEU A 382 6.90 -1.65 13.37
CA LEU A 382 6.84 -2.63 12.27
C LEU A 382 6.77 -1.96 10.89
N SER A 383 7.19 -0.70 10.80
CA SER A 383 7.24 0.00 9.52
C SER A 383 8.39 -0.51 8.65
N HIS A 384 8.11 -0.55 7.35
CA HIS A 384 9.08 -0.81 6.29
C HIS A 384 10.05 0.37 6.07
N GLY A 385 9.76 1.55 6.66
CA GLY A 385 10.52 2.78 6.44
C GLY A 385 11.99 2.65 6.84
N LEU A 386 12.88 2.90 5.88
CA LEU A 386 14.31 3.00 6.06
C LEU A 386 14.87 4.08 5.11
N ASP A 387 16.04 4.62 5.41
CA ASP A 387 16.75 5.50 4.50
C ASP A 387 17.37 4.69 3.36
N GLY A 388 16.63 4.57 2.26
CA GLY A 388 17.00 3.67 1.17
C GLY A 388 15.96 3.61 0.07
N TRP A 389 15.89 2.46 -0.58
CA TRP A 389 15.13 2.25 -1.82
C TRP A 389 14.20 1.07 -1.71
N SER A 390 13.14 1.07 -2.52
CA SER A 390 12.34 -0.14 -2.69
C SER A 390 12.18 -0.50 -4.15
N LEU A 391 12.15 -1.82 -4.40
CA LEU A 391 11.79 -2.44 -5.66
C LEU A 391 10.64 -3.41 -5.41
N ALA A 392 9.46 -3.09 -5.93
CA ALA A 392 8.29 -3.95 -5.85
C ALA A 392 8.16 -4.76 -7.13
N LEU A 393 8.01 -6.07 -7.00
CA LEU A 393 7.99 -7.04 -8.07
C LEU A 393 6.71 -7.90 -8.00
N ASP A 394 5.88 -7.86 -9.06
CA ASP A 394 4.64 -8.63 -9.17
C ASP A 394 4.88 -9.93 -9.93
N PHE A 395 4.58 -11.05 -9.30
CA PHE A 395 4.74 -12.38 -9.88
C PHE A 395 3.41 -13.09 -10.02
N LYS A 396 3.10 -13.53 -11.24
CA LYS A 396 1.96 -14.44 -11.46
C LYS A 396 2.21 -15.76 -10.76
N VAL A 397 1.21 -16.29 -10.07
CA VAL A 397 1.31 -17.62 -9.47
C VAL A 397 1.11 -18.68 -10.58
N PRO A 398 2.14 -19.48 -10.91
CA PRO A 398 2.02 -20.55 -11.89
C PRO A 398 1.32 -21.76 -11.29
N ARG A 399 0.91 -22.73 -12.15
CA ARG A 399 0.30 -23.99 -11.69
C ARG A 399 1.24 -24.80 -10.79
N ASP A 400 2.53 -24.93 -11.17
CA ASP A 400 3.60 -25.40 -10.28
C ASP A 400 4.29 -24.19 -9.66
N ALA A 401 3.88 -23.85 -8.45
CA ALA A 401 4.35 -22.65 -7.75
C ALA A 401 5.71 -22.85 -7.04
N ARG A 402 6.32 -24.05 -7.07
CA ARG A 402 7.58 -24.33 -6.36
C ARG A 402 8.68 -23.32 -6.74
N ARG A 403 8.86 -23.11 -8.05
CA ARG A 403 9.85 -22.15 -8.57
C ARG A 403 9.60 -20.73 -8.09
N LEU A 404 8.34 -20.33 -7.98
CA LEU A 404 7.96 -19.01 -7.43
C LEU A 404 8.36 -18.89 -5.96
N TRP A 405 8.05 -19.91 -5.15
CA TRP A 405 8.38 -19.88 -3.73
C TRP A 405 9.88 -19.93 -3.49
N ASP A 406 10.64 -20.68 -4.26
CA ASP A 406 12.10 -20.69 -4.22
C ASP A 406 12.67 -19.32 -4.60
N THR A 407 12.10 -18.65 -5.61
CA THR A 407 12.51 -17.29 -5.99
C THR A 407 12.20 -16.29 -4.88
N ALA A 408 11.01 -16.37 -4.28
CA ALA A 408 10.64 -15.50 -3.16
C ALA A 408 11.54 -15.71 -1.93
N ALA A 409 11.95 -16.96 -1.66
CA ALA A 409 12.91 -17.27 -0.59
C ALA A 409 14.30 -16.65 -0.88
N ASP A 410 14.79 -16.73 -2.13
CA ASP A 410 16.04 -16.07 -2.51
C ASP A 410 15.95 -14.55 -2.38
N LEU A 411 14.83 -13.93 -2.81
CA LEU A 411 14.63 -12.50 -2.64
C LEU A 411 14.56 -12.10 -1.15
N THR A 412 13.90 -12.91 -0.32
CA THR A 412 13.88 -12.71 1.14
C THR A 412 15.28 -12.74 1.73
N ARG A 413 16.10 -13.71 1.33
CA ARG A 413 17.51 -13.83 1.76
C ARG A 413 18.33 -12.60 1.33
N LEU A 414 18.19 -12.15 0.08
CA LEU A 414 18.88 -10.95 -0.42
C LEU A 414 18.53 -9.69 0.39
N VAL A 415 17.25 -9.52 0.74
CA VAL A 415 16.82 -8.38 1.59
C VAL A 415 17.50 -8.45 2.95
N LEU A 416 17.52 -9.62 3.58
CA LEU A 416 18.14 -9.82 4.91
C LEU A 416 19.66 -9.62 4.90
N GLU A 417 20.34 -10.09 3.86
CA GLU A 417 21.79 -9.93 3.68
C GLU A 417 22.16 -8.47 3.42
N ALA A 418 21.28 -7.73 2.73
CA ALA A 418 21.43 -6.30 2.48
C ALA A 418 21.04 -5.40 3.68
N GLY A 419 20.60 -5.98 4.81
CA GLY A 419 20.13 -5.22 5.97
C GLY A 419 18.78 -4.51 5.75
N GLY A 420 17.97 -5.08 4.88
CA GLY A 420 16.70 -4.51 4.48
C GLY A 420 15.52 -4.95 5.34
N THR A 421 14.33 -4.46 4.96
CA THR A 421 13.03 -4.73 5.64
C THR A 421 11.96 -5.15 4.64
N PHE A 422 10.79 -5.52 5.17
CA PHE A 422 9.64 -5.97 4.39
C PHE A 422 8.42 -5.07 4.64
N TYR A 423 7.51 -5.04 3.66
CA TYR A 423 6.27 -4.30 3.76
C TYR A 423 5.07 -5.25 3.95
N PRO A 424 4.50 -5.35 5.18
CA PRO A 424 3.43 -6.31 5.46
C PRO A 424 2.21 -6.22 4.55
N ALA A 425 1.83 -5.04 4.08
CA ALA A 425 0.70 -4.88 3.15
C ALA A 425 0.90 -5.59 1.79
N LYS A 426 2.15 -5.89 1.44
CA LYS A 426 2.51 -6.55 0.17
C LYS A 426 3.01 -7.97 0.36
N ASP A 427 3.43 -8.28 1.59
CA ASP A 427 4.05 -9.55 1.90
C ASP A 427 3.05 -10.71 2.02
N GLN A 428 3.48 -11.86 1.54
CA GLN A 428 2.79 -13.15 1.66
C GLN A 428 3.78 -14.30 1.87
N VAL A 429 5.09 -14.03 1.89
CA VAL A 429 6.12 -15.06 1.74
C VAL A 429 7.13 -15.11 2.90
N VAL A 430 7.29 -14.00 3.62
CA VAL A 430 8.26 -13.89 4.71
C VAL A 430 7.82 -14.75 5.90
N ASP A 431 8.71 -15.60 6.40
CA ASP A 431 8.48 -16.41 7.60
C ASP A 431 8.80 -15.63 8.90
N ALA A 432 8.39 -16.20 10.05
CA ALA A 432 8.57 -15.59 11.37
C ALA A 432 10.03 -15.28 11.69
N ARG A 433 10.97 -16.18 11.34
CA ARG A 433 12.40 -16.01 11.60
C ARG A 433 12.99 -14.86 10.77
N SER A 434 12.65 -14.82 9.50
CA SER A 434 13.09 -13.77 8.58
C SER A 434 12.53 -12.41 8.99
N PHE A 435 11.25 -12.37 9.39
CA PHE A 435 10.62 -11.14 9.84
C PHE A 435 11.24 -10.63 11.16
N ALA A 436 11.39 -11.50 12.15
CA ALA A 436 12.04 -11.14 13.41
C ALA A 436 13.50 -10.65 13.20
N ARG A 437 14.26 -11.28 12.28
CA ARG A 437 15.62 -10.83 11.92
C ARG A 437 15.62 -9.44 11.28
N ALA A 438 14.70 -9.17 10.36
CA ALA A 438 14.63 -7.89 9.66
C ALA A 438 14.28 -6.71 10.59
N PHE A 439 13.39 -6.94 11.55
CA PHE A 439 12.93 -5.90 12.47
C PHE A 439 13.70 -5.84 13.80
N GLY A 440 14.43 -6.90 14.18
CA GLY A 440 15.33 -6.95 15.34
C GLY A 440 14.63 -6.51 16.64
N GLU A 441 15.22 -5.53 17.34
CA GLU A 441 14.68 -4.99 18.59
C GLU A 441 13.27 -4.40 18.43
N ARG A 442 12.96 -3.80 17.31
CA ARG A 442 11.61 -3.25 17.03
C ARG A 442 10.54 -4.35 17.09
N PHE A 443 10.84 -5.56 16.58
CA PHE A 443 9.96 -6.72 16.69
C PHE A 443 9.72 -7.12 18.13
N THR A 444 10.77 -7.17 18.96
CA THR A 444 10.67 -7.51 20.39
C THR A 444 9.81 -6.49 21.14
N ARG A 445 10.09 -5.19 20.94
CA ARG A 445 9.30 -4.10 21.55
C ARG A 445 7.83 -4.14 21.12
N PHE A 446 7.54 -4.48 19.86
CA PHE A 446 6.16 -4.62 19.40
C PHE A 446 5.45 -5.79 20.10
N ARG A 447 6.11 -6.95 20.27
CA ARG A 447 5.56 -8.09 21.01
C ARG A 447 5.29 -7.76 22.47
N ASP A 448 6.12 -6.92 23.09
CA ASP A 448 5.88 -6.45 24.47
C ASP A 448 4.64 -5.56 24.55
N TRP A 449 4.44 -4.65 23.58
CA TRP A 449 3.20 -3.89 23.48
C TRP A 449 1.99 -4.78 23.28
N ARG A 450 2.10 -5.79 22.41
CA ARG A 450 1.01 -6.74 22.17
C ARG A 450 0.58 -7.46 23.44
N ARG A 451 1.52 -8.00 24.24
CA ARG A 451 1.19 -8.68 25.50
C ARG A 451 0.47 -7.78 26.50
N ARG A 452 0.76 -6.47 26.49
CA ARG A 452 0.11 -5.49 27.36
C ARG A 452 -1.29 -5.12 26.86
N MET A 453 -1.44 -4.90 25.56
CA MET A 453 -2.67 -4.39 24.96
C MET A 453 -3.69 -5.49 24.66
N ASP A 454 -3.24 -6.71 24.46
CA ASP A 454 -4.06 -7.87 24.09
C ASP A 454 -3.55 -9.15 24.79
N PRO A 455 -3.65 -9.23 26.14
CA PRO A 455 -3.13 -10.36 26.90
C PRO A 455 -3.87 -11.68 26.63
N ASP A 456 -5.09 -11.60 26.10
CA ASP A 456 -5.94 -12.75 25.77
C ASP A 456 -5.82 -13.19 24.31
N ASP A 457 -4.89 -12.60 23.54
CA ASP A 457 -4.70 -12.86 22.10
C ASP A 457 -6.00 -12.75 21.28
N LEU A 458 -6.85 -11.76 21.59
CA LEU A 458 -8.09 -11.51 20.85
C LEU A 458 -7.79 -11.13 19.39
N PHE A 459 -6.80 -10.27 19.15
CA PHE A 459 -6.49 -9.78 17.82
C PHE A 459 -5.47 -10.65 17.11
N ALA A 460 -5.88 -11.31 16.04
CA ALA A 460 -5.00 -12.12 15.21
C ALA A 460 -5.50 -12.13 13.76
N ASN A 461 -4.58 -12.31 12.83
CA ASN A 461 -4.87 -12.60 11.43
C ASN A 461 -3.89 -13.65 10.91
N ASP A 462 -4.12 -14.18 9.72
CA ASP A 462 -3.27 -15.25 9.16
C ASP A 462 -1.83 -14.78 8.95
N GLN A 463 -1.61 -13.51 8.56
CA GLN A 463 -0.27 -12.93 8.45
C GLN A 463 0.44 -12.86 9.81
N ALA A 464 -0.24 -12.40 10.85
CA ALA A 464 0.34 -12.30 12.18
C ALA A 464 0.82 -13.67 12.69
N ARG A 465 0.03 -14.74 12.46
CA ARG A 465 0.43 -16.11 12.80
C ARG A 465 1.66 -16.55 12.01
N ARG A 466 1.69 -16.29 10.69
CA ARG A 466 2.84 -16.62 9.84
C ARG A 466 4.11 -15.87 10.24
N LEU A 467 3.98 -14.60 10.67
CA LEU A 467 5.10 -13.76 11.08
C LEU A 467 5.53 -13.93 12.55
N GLY A 468 4.86 -14.79 13.32
CA GLY A 468 5.17 -15.00 14.74
C GLY A 468 4.81 -13.82 15.65
N LEU A 469 3.78 -13.07 15.26
CA LEU A 469 3.24 -11.93 16.00
C LEU A 469 1.97 -12.31 16.80
N ALA A 470 1.36 -13.44 16.48
CA ALA A 470 0.16 -13.98 17.14
C ALA A 470 0.29 -15.50 17.32
#